data_35a3f9a375b473796f2d247fe85a3461
#
_entry.id   35a3f9a375b473796f2d247fe85a3461
#
_cell.length_a   1.000
_cell.length_b   1.000
_cell.length_c   1.000
_cell.angle_alpha   90.00
_cell.angle_beta   90.00
_cell.angle_gamma   90.00
#
_symmetry.space_group_name_H-M   'P 1'
#
loop_
_entity.id
_entity.type
_entity.pdbx_description
1 polymer ?
#
loop_
_entity_poly.entity_id
_entity_poly.type
_entity_poly.pdbx_seq_one_letter_code
_entity_poly.pdbx_strand_id
1 'polypeptide(L)'
;MIVLYSDDWTKFTDYRGYEMNDEVIQWFWTCVRSWPPERKSRLLQFATGTSRIPVNGFKDLQGSDGPRRFTIEKSGDPSQLPKSHTCFNRIDLPPYKDYASLEQKLTLAVEYVLLFSFVLISLSYTS
;
A
#
# COMPACT_ATOMS: atom_id res chain seq x y z
N MET A 1 -15.41 6.91 10.41
CA MET A 1 -15.19 6.04 9.25
C MET A 1 -13.73 5.82 8.94
N ILE A 2 -12.94 6.87 8.93
CA ILE A 2 -11.53 6.80 8.56
C ILE A 2 -10.70 6.05 9.62
N VAL A 3 -11.05 6.15 10.88
CA VAL A 3 -10.36 5.45 11.97
C VAL A 3 -10.63 3.95 11.91
N LEU A 4 -11.86 3.56 11.59
CA LEU A 4 -12.26 2.17 11.40
C LEU A 4 -11.57 1.53 10.20
N TYR A 5 -11.28 2.32 9.22
CA TYR A 5 -10.62 1.97 7.99
C TYR A 5 -9.23 1.36 8.23
N SER A 6 -8.38 2.02 9.03
CA SER A 6 -7.03 1.54 9.28
C SER A 6 -7.00 0.27 10.13
N ASP A 7 -7.91 0.16 11.09
CA ASP A 7 -7.98 -1.03 11.95
C ASP A 7 -8.48 -2.25 11.18
N ASP A 8 -9.51 -2.07 10.36
CA ASP A 8 -10.03 -3.13 9.50
C ASP A 8 -8.96 -3.58 8.48
N TRP A 9 -8.26 -2.63 7.90
CA TRP A 9 -7.18 -2.90 6.95
C TRP A 9 -6.09 -3.74 7.60
N THR A 10 -5.61 -3.32 8.76
CA THR A 10 -4.57 -4.05 9.50
C THR A 10 -5.02 -5.46 9.84
N LYS A 11 -6.26 -5.61 10.29
CA LYS A 11 -6.80 -6.90 10.72
C LYS A 11 -6.85 -7.93 9.59
N PHE A 12 -7.13 -7.49 8.38
CA PHE A 12 -7.30 -8.39 7.23
C PHE A 12 -6.14 -8.32 6.24
N THR A 13 -4.93 -8.09 6.74
CA THR A 13 -3.71 -8.09 5.98
C THR A 13 -2.94 -9.38 6.19
N ASP A 14 -2.50 -9.98 5.08
CA ASP A 14 -1.62 -11.15 5.11
C ASP A 14 -0.16 -10.71 4.91
N TYR A 15 0.76 -11.51 5.43
CA TYR A 15 2.19 -11.20 5.36
C TYR A 15 2.94 -12.37 4.72
N ARG A 16 3.94 -12.04 3.90
CA ARG A 16 4.83 -13.02 3.26
C ARG A 16 6.27 -12.60 3.50
N GLY A 17 7.02 -13.44 4.22
CA GLY A 17 8.40 -13.13 4.60
C GLY A 17 8.52 -12.19 5.79
N TYR A 18 7.40 -11.64 6.25
CA TYR A 18 7.30 -10.85 7.48
C TYR A 18 6.29 -11.49 8.42
N GLU A 19 6.41 -11.13 9.68
CA GLU A 19 5.39 -11.42 10.68
C GLU A 19 4.79 -10.11 11.19
N MET A 20 3.57 -10.18 11.72
CA MET A 20 2.88 -8.99 12.20
C MET A 20 3.69 -8.21 13.23
N ASN A 21 4.49 -8.89 14.04
CA ASN A 21 5.28 -8.29 15.10
C ASN A 21 6.64 -7.75 14.64
N ASP A 22 7.01 -7.94 13.39
CA ASP A 22 8.29 -7.43 12.88
C ASP A 22 8.31 -5.90 12.95
N GLU A 23 9.47 -5.33 13.25
CA GLU A 23 9.63 -3.88 13.38
C GLU A 23 9.19 -3.15 12.11
N VAL A 24 9.58 -3.66 10.95
CA VAL A 24 9.23 -3.04 9.67
C VAL A 24 7.72 -2.98 9.50
N ILE A 25 7.01 -4.02 9.89
CA ILE A 25 5.54 -4.06 9.81
C ILE A 25 4.91 -3.08 10.80
N GLN A 26 5.45 -2.99 12.02
CA GLN A 26 4.98 -2.02 13.00
C GLN A 26 5.20 -0.59 12.52
N TRP A 27 6.35 -0.31 11.92
CA TRP A 27 6.63 1.00 11.32
C TRP A 27 5.67 1.32 10.17
N PHE A 28 5.40 0.33 9.33
CA PHE A 28 4.48 0.50 8.20
C PHE A 28 3.10 0.98 8.68
N TRP A 29 2.52 0.28 9.64
CA TRP A 29 1.18 0.64 10.14
C TRP A 29 1.19 1.93 10.95
N THR A 30 2.25 2.21 11.70
CA THR A 30 2.40 3.48 12.40
C THR A 30 2.42 4.64 11.41
N CYS A 31 3.17 4.49 10.34
CA CYS A 31 3.24 5.48 9.26
C CYS A 31 1.87 5.69 8.62
N VAL A 32 1.22 4.62 8.22
CA VAL A 32 -0.08 4.69 7.54
C VAL A 32 -1.14 5.32 8.43
N ARG A 33 -1.17 4.98 9.71
CA ARG A 33 -2.14 5.56 10.66
C ARG A 33 -1.95 7.06 10.83
N SER A 34 -0.74 7.55 10.68
CA SER A 34 -0.44 8.99 10.82
C SER A 34 -0.85 9.80 9.59
N TRP A 35 -1.14 9.16 8.47
CA TRP A 35 -1.44 9.83 7.21
C TRP A 35 -2.85 10.42 7.19
N PRO A 36 -3.05 11.53 6.44
CA PRO A 36 -4.40 12.03 6.16
C PRO A 36 -5.16 11.04 5.27
N PRO A 37 -6.51 11.14 5.25
CA PRO A 37 -7.35 10.22 4.48
C PRO A 37 -6.98 10.11 3.01
N GLU A 38 -6.60 11.21 2.40
CA GLU A 38 -6.24 11.25 0.98
C GLU A 38 -5.04 10.36 0.68
N ARG A 39 -4.03 10.38 1.56
CA ARG A 39 -2.84 9.57 1.35
C ARG A 39 -3.11 8.09 1.62
N LYS A 40 -3.95 7.78 2.60
CA LYS A 40 -4.39 6.39 2.83
C LYS A 40 -5.11 5.84 1.60
N SER A 41 -5.95 6.65 0.99
CA SER A 41 -6.65 6.31 -0.23
C SER A 41 -5.68 6.05 -1.38
N ARG A 42 -4.63 6.85 -1.49
CA ARG A 42 -3.58 6.66 -2.50
C ARG A 42 -2.79 5.38 -2.28
N LEU A 43 -2.53 5.02 -1.03
CA LEU A 43 -1.88 3.75 -0.71
C LEU A 43 -2.75 2.57 -1.17
N LEU A 44 -4.04 2.63 -0.90
CA LEU A 44 -4.97 1.59 -1.35
C LEU A 44 -4.95 1.49 -2.87
N GLN A 45 -4.99 2.61 -3.57
CA GLN A 45 -4.92 2.64 -5.03
C GLN A 45 -3.59 2.11 -5.54
N PHE A 46 -2.49 2.43 -4.87
CA PHE A 46 -1.16 1.92 -5.21
C PHE A 46 -1.11 0.40 -5.13
N ALA A 47 -1.70 -0.18 -4.08
CA ALA A 47 -1.63 -1.61 -3.82
C ALA A 47 -2.66 -2.43 -4.60
N THR A 48 -3.84 -1.85 -4.88
CA THR A 48 -4.97 -2.61 -5.42
C THR A 48 -5.46 -2.12 -6.78
N GLY A 49 -5.01 -0.96 -7.22
CA GLY A 49 -5.47 -0.33 -8.45
C GLY A 49 -6.78 0.45 -8.29
N THR A 50 -7.38 0.46 -7.12
CA THR A 50 -8.60 1.21 -6.84
C THR A 50 -8.56 1.78 -5.43
N SER A 51 -9.25 2.89 -5.21
CA SER A 51 -9.42 3.47 -3.87
C SER A 51 -10.71 3.01 -3.20
N ARG A 52 -11.45 2.10 -3.81
CA ARG A 52 -12.73 1.62 -3.28
C ARG A 52 -12.52 0.46 -2.31
N ILE A 53 -13.21 0.53 -1.18
CA ILE A 53 -13.23 -0.55 -0.20
C ILE A 53 -14.53 -1.32 -0.38
N PRO A 54 -14.49 -2.68 -0.34
CA PRO A 54 -15.73 -3.46 -0.38
C PRO A 54 -16.71 -3.06 0.73
N VAL A 55 -17.99 -3.21 0.47
CA VAL A 55 -19.06 -2.82 1.41
C VAL A 55 -18.86 -3.44 2.79
N ASN A 56 -18.41 -4.70 2.83
CA ASN A 56 -18.19 -5.43 4.08
C ASN A 56 -16.77 -5.33 4.61
N GLY A 57 -15.94 -4.46 4.03
CA GLY A 57 -14.59 -4.19 4.52
C GLY A 57 -13.51 -4.97 3.80
N PHE A 58 -12.29 -4.90 4.33
CA PHE A 58 -11.11 -5.47 3.71
C PHE A 58 -11.12 -7.00 3.63
N LYS A 59 -11.92 -7.67 4.44
CA LYS A 59 -12.03 -9.13 4.37
C LYS A 59 -12.54 -9.61 3.02
N ASP A 60 -13.28 -8.76 2.29
CA ASP A 60 -13.88 -9.09 1.01
C ASP A 60 -13.14 -8.50 -0.18
N LEU A 61 -11.91 -8.06 0.01
CA LEU A 61 -11.09 -7.49 -1.05
C LEU A 61 -10.88 -8.51 -2.17
N GLN A 62 -11.06 -8.05 -3.42
CA GLN A 62 -10.97 -8.92 -4.59
C GLN A 62 -9.69 -8.62 -5.39
N GLY A 63 -9.04 -9.68 -5.89
CA GLY A 63 -7.97 -9.58 -6.85
C GLY A 63 -8.46 -9.96 -8.24
N SER A 64 -7.53 -10.16 -9.18
CA SER A 64 -7.88 -10.52 -10.56
C SER A 64 -8.54 -11.89 -10.68
N ASP A 65 -8.23 -12.81 -9.75
CA ASP A 65 -8.69 -14.21 -9.81
C ASP A 65 -9.69 -14.54 -8.72
N GLY A 66 -10.31 -13.55 -8.07
CA GLY A 66 -11.26 -13.75 -6.99
C GLY A 66 -10.79 -13.12 -5.69
N PRO A 67 -11.30 -13.60 -4.54
CA PRO A 67 -10.93 -13.02 -3.25
C PRO A 67 -9.41 -13.03 -3.02
N ARG A 68 -8.86 -11.88 -2.65
CA ARG A 68 -7.44 -11.74 -2.40
C ARG A 68 -7.22 -10.63 -1.37
N ARG A 69 -6.74 -11.00 -0.18
CA ARG A 69 -6.48 -10.04 0.87
C ARG A 69 -5.29 -9.15 0.52
N PHE A 70 -5.30 -7.96 1.08
CA PHE A 70 -4.14 -7.08 1.04
C PHE A 70 -2.96 -7.83 1.63
N THR A 71 -1.82 -7.83 0.92
CA THR A 71 -0.64 -8.62 1.31
C THR A 71 0.60 -7.73 1.30
N ILE A 72 1.41 -7.86 2.34
CA ILE A 72 2.73 -7.23 2.41
C ILE A 72 3.79 -8.31 2.31
N GLU A 73 4.61 -8.26 1.26
CA GLU A 73 5.66 -9.24 1.03
C GLU A 73 7.04 -8.61 1.23
N LYS A 74 7.92 -9.35 1.92
CA LYS A 74 9.31 -8.94 2.08
C LYS A 74 10.03 -9.16 0.76
N SER A 75 10.42 -8.08 0.10
CA SER A 75 11.07 -8.16 -1.20
C SER A 75 11.82 -6.89 -1.49
N GLY A 76 13.02 -7.03 -2.03
CA GLY A 76 13.83 -5.91 -2.44
C GLY A 76 14.90 -5.54 -1.43
N ASP A 77 15.66 -4.53 -1.80
CA ASP A 77 16.79 -4.00 -1.05
C ASP A 77 16.33 -2.74 -0.29
N PRO A 78 16.86 -2.47 0.92
CA PRO A 78 16.52 -1.24 1.66
C PRO A 78 16.74 0.07 0.90
N SER A 79 17.53 0.07 -0.16
CA SER A 79 17.72 1.26 -0.99
C SER A 79 16.58 1.47 -1.99
N GLN A 80 15.72 0.49 -2.19
CA GLN A 80 14.66 0.53 -3.20
C GLN A 80 13.34 1.04 -2.61
N LEU A 81 12.49 1.56 -3.51
CA LEU A 81 11.12 1.92 -3.15
C LEU A 81 10.25 0.67 -3.06
N PRO A 82 9.17 0.70 -2.28
CA PRO A 82 8.17 -0.35 -2.36
C PRO A 82 7.60 -0.45 -3.77
N LYS A 83 7.21 -1.66 -4.17
CA LYS A 83 6.56 -1.93 -5.44
C LYS A 83 5.17 -2.49 -5.20
N SER A 84 4.30 -2.34 -6.19
CA SER A 84 2.94 -2.88 -6.08
C SER A 84 2.68 -3.91 -7.16
N HIS A 85 1.82 -4.87 -6.80
CA HIS A 85 1.28 -5.87 -7.73
C HIS A 85 -0.23 -5.84 -7.58
N THR A 86 -0.87 -4.95 -8.34
CA THR A 86 -2.29 -4.62 -8.15
C THR A 86 -3.23 -5.79 -8.41
N CYS A 87 -2.85 -6.71 -9.29
CA CYS A 87 -3.65 -7.90 -9.55
C CYS A 87 -3.78 -8.80 -8.32
N PHE A 88 -2.84 -8.70 -7.40
CA PHE A 88 -2.78 -9.52 -6.20
C PHE A 88 -3.00 -8.74 -4.92
N ASN A 89 -3.35 -7.46 -5.01
CA ASN A 89 -3.51 -6.56 -3.86
C ASN A 89 -2.29 -6.59 -2.94
N ARG A 90 -1.09 -6.58 -3.55
CA ARG A 90 0.16 -6.82 -2.83
C ARG A 90 1.12 -5.65 -2.95
N ILE A 91 1.81 -5.39 -1.85
CA ILE A 91 2.96 -4.48 -1.82
C ILE A 91 4.20 -5.31 -1.51
N ASP A 92 5.25 -5.11 -2.30
CA ASP A 92 6.59 -5.59 -1.99
C ASP A 92 7.26 -4.52 -1.13
N LEU A 93 7.57 -4.85 0.11
CA LEU A 93 8.12 -3.91 1.09
C LEU A 93 9.55 -4.32 1.43
N PRO A 94 10.55 -3.52 1.02
CA PRO A 94 11.94 -3.81 1.39
C PRO A 94 12.16 -3.75 2.90
N PRO A 95 13.15 -4.49 3.41
CA PRO A 95 13.43 -4.52 4.85
C PRO A 95 14.22 -3.28 5.28
N TYR A 96 13.54 -2.14 5.37
CA TYR A 96 14.15 -0.89 5.79
C TYR A 96 14.74 -0.98 7.19
N LYS A 97 15.79 -0.21 7.45
CA LYS A 97 16.56 -0.32 8.69
C LYS A 97 16.08 0.61 9.78
N ASP A 98 15.26 1.62 9.44
CA ASP A 98 14.70 2.55 10.42
C ASP A 98 13.37 3.09 9.94
N TYR A 99 12.64 3.72 10.86
CA TYR A 99 11.32 4.28 10.56
C TYR A 99 11.39 5.40 9.53
N ALA A 100 12.39 6.26 9.65
CA ALA A 100 12.52 7.41 8.75
C ALA A 100 12.70 6.98 7.30
N SER A 101 13.48 5.93 7.07
CA SER A 101 13.69 5.37 5.73
C SER A 101 12.40 4.79 5.17
N LEU A 102 11.66 4.04 5.99
CA LEU A 102 10.38 3.49 5.58
C LEU A 102 9.40 4.60 5.23
N GLU A 103 9.25 5.58 6.08
CA GLU A 103 8.33 6.70 5.88
C GLU A 103 8.64 7.43 4.58
N GLN A 104 9.90 7.77 4.35
CA GLN A 104 10.33 8.46 3.14
C GLN A 104 10.05 7.64 1.89
N LYS A 105 10.46 6.39 1.88
CA LYS A 105 10.33 5.52 0.71
C LYS A 105 8.87 5.18 0.41
N LEU A 106 8.09 4.89 1.43
CA LEU A 106 6.68 4.58 1.25
C LEU A 106 5.91 5.80 0.75
N THR A 107 6.17 6.97 1.32
CA THR A 107 5.54 8.21 0.89
C THR A 107 5.87 8.51 -0.58
N LEU A 108 7.14 8.38 -0.96
CA LEU A 108 7.57 8.60 -2.33
C LEU A 108 6.87 7.65 -3.29
N ALA A 109 6.80 6.36 -2.95
CA ALA A 109 6.17 5.37 -3.82
C ALA A 109 4.70 5.69 -4.07
N VAL A 110 3.97 6.00 -3.00
CA VAL A 110 2.53 6.28 -3.07
C VAL A 110 2.25 7.56 -3.86
N GLU A 111 3.00 8.62 -3.58
CA GLU A 111 2.80 9.91 -4.25
C GLU A 111 3.32 9.90 -5.70
N TYR A 112 4.45 9.25 -5.93
CA TYR A 112 5.12 9.26 -7.22
C TYR A 112 4.31 8.49 -8.27
N VAL A 113 3.73 7.36 -7.91
CA VAL A 113 2.93 6.57 -8.85
C VAL A 113 1.75 7.37 -9.36
N LEU A 114 1.07 8.12 -8.48
CA LEU A 114 -0.06 8.96 -8.89
C LEU A 114 0.39 10.09 -9.81
N LEU A 115 1.49 10.74 -9.47
CA LEU A 115 2.04 11.82 -10.30
C LEU A 115 2.42 11.31 -11.68
N PHE A 116 3.05 10.15 -11.75
CA PHE A 116 3.45 9.53 -13.01
C PHE A 116 2.24 9.19 -13.87
N SER A 117 1.20 8.63 -13.26
CA SER A 117 -0.05 8.31 -13.95
C SER A 117 -0.71 9.59 -14.51
N PHE A 118 -0.72 10.66 -13.73
CA PHE A 118 -1.26 11.95 -14.16
C PHE A 118 -0.49 12.50 -15.35
N VAL A 119 0.83 12.43 -15.32
CA VAL A 119 1.68 12.91 -16.43
C VAL A 119 1.40 12.12 -17.71
N LEU A 120 1.29 10.79 -17.61
CA LEU A 120 0.99 9.95 -18.76
C LEU A 120 -0.37 10.28 -19.37
N ILE A 121 -1.38 10.52 -18.56
CA ILE A 121 -2.71 10.91 -19.02
C ILE A 121 -2.63 12.26 -19.73
N SER A 122 -1.93 13.23 -19.15
CA SER A 122 -1.76 14.55 -19.74
C SER A 122 -1.07 14.47 -21.11
N LEU A 123 -0.03 13.64 -21.23
CA LEU A 123 0.68 13.45 -22.49
C LEU A 123 -0.21 12.81 -23.56
N SER A 124 -1.08 11.87 -23.18
CA SER A 124 -1.97 11.22 -24.14
C SER A 124 -3.05 12.18 -24.66
N TYR A 125 -3.42 13.20 -23.88
CA TYR A 125 -4.38 14.20 -24.32
C TYR A 125 -3.77 15.27 -25.24
N THR A 126 -2.47 15.47 -25.20
CA THR A 126 -1.79 16.49 -26.01
C THR A 126 -1.28 15.95 -27.33
N SER A 127 -1.28 14.66 -27.49
CA SER A 127 -0.89 14.04 -28.76
C SER A 127 -2.11 13.72 -29.61
#